data_4a6f07e1718eb06ffc6a9279076b21d8
#
_entry.id   4a6f07e1718eb06ffc6a9279076b21d8
#
_cell.length_a   1.000
_cell.length_b   1.000
_cell.length_c   1.000
_cell.angle_alpha   90.00
_cell.angle_beta   90.00
_cell.angle_gamma   90.00
#
_symmetry.space_group_name_H-M   'P 1'
#
loop_
_entity.id
_entity.type
_entity.pdbx_description
1 polymer ?
#
loop_
_entity_poly.entity_id
_entity_poly.type
_entity_poly.pdbx_seq_one_letter_code
_entity_poly.pdbx_strand_id
1 'polypeptide(L)'
;MAGVEPAPGDEVHGVLLRMSPEEFRKLVLSEGENHAYRQVEVEVETYQGTKQKALAFSALDSRKMPEDKPPTLRYLELIRTGARLRGLAPDYISRLDSLEHFEKGPLTQLISHLLFDMMMFFGSIGKPQIASRLFRTLRWIDGSFFPGSLKWLLNITILTPALILAAILSLRHQLRPKS
;
A
#
# COMPACT_ATOMS: atom_id res chain seq x y z
N MET A 1 6.79 2.77 -2.14
CA MET A 1 5.57 3.40 -2.68
C MET A 1 5.60 3.19 -4.18
N ALA A 2 4.51 2.77 -4.79
CA ALA A 2 4.46 2.60 -6.24
C ALA A 2 3.96 3.90 -6.89
N GLY A 3 4.57 4.31 -7.98
CA GLY A 3 4.19 5.49 -8.76
C GLY A 3 4.83 5.41 -10.12
N VAL A 4 4.35 6.21 -11.08
CA VAL A 4 4.95 6.29 -12.41
C VAL A 4 6.06 7.33 -12.39
N GLU A 5 7.23 6.96 -12.90
CA GLU A 5 8.40 7.83 -12.98
C GLU A 5 9.01 7.81 -14.38
N PRO A 6 9.65 8.91 -14.81
CA PRO A 6 10.39 8.90 -16.07
C PRO A 6 11.53 7.88 -16.02
N ALA A 7 11.54 6.96 -16.98
CA ALA A 7 12.59 5.96 -17.17
C ALA A 7 12.87 5.83 -18.66
N PRO A 8 13.82 6.60 -19.22
CA PRO A 8 14.13 6.57 -20.64
C PRO A 8 14.51 5.17 -21.11
N GLY A 9 13.79 4.66 -22.11
CA GLY A 9 13.99 3.31 -22.66
C GLY A 9 13.18 2.21 -21.98
N ASP A 10 12.46 2.52 -20.91
CA ASP A 10 11.54 1.61 -20.25
C ASP A 10 10.08 1.97 -20.54
N GLU A 11 9.22 0.95 -20.42
CA GLU A 11 7.78 1.12 -20.56
C GLU A 11 7.04 0.40 -19.42
N VAL A 12 5.89 0.94 -19.04
CA VAL A 12 4.97 0.31 -18.10
C VAL A 12 3.62 0.11 -18.78
N HIS A 13 3.13 -1.13 -18.78
CA HIS A 13 1.81 -1.43 -19.28
C HIS A 13 0.77 -1.28 -18.16
N GLY A 14 -0.40 -0.81 -18.51
CA GLY A 14 -1.45 -0.54 -17.54
C GLY A 14 -2.84 -0.53 -18.15
N VAL A 15 -3.81 -0.08 -17.37
CA VAL A 15 -5.19 0.06 -17.79
C VAL A 15 -5.58 1.53 -17.77
N LEU A 16 -6.05 2.03 -18.89
CA LEU A 16 -6.59 3.37 -19.00
C LEU A 16 -8.06 3.36 -18.60
N LEU A 17 -8.41 4.17 -17.59
CA LEU A 17 -9.77 4.29 -17.09
C LEU A 17 -10.33 5.67 -17.43
N ARG A 18 -11.57 5.70 -17.93
CA ARG A 18 -12.33 6.94 -18.04
C ARG A 18 -13.14 7.11 -16.76
N MET A 19 -13.00 8.26 -16.14
CA MET A 19 -13.64 8.59 -14.87
C MET A 19 -14.38 9.93 -14.99
N SER A 20 -15.47 10.07 -14.25
CA SER A 20 -16.10 11.38 -14.06
C SER A 20 -15.22 12.27 -13.17
N PRO A 21 -15.40 13.60 -13.22
CA PRO A 21 -14.65 14.52 -12.34
C PRO A 21 -14.84 14.22 -10.85
N GLU A 22 -16.00 13.71 -10.46
CA GLU A 22 -16.30 13.36 -9.06
C GLU A 22 -15.55 12.10 -8.62
N GLU A 23 -15.57 11.05 -9.45
CA GLU A 23 -14.82 9.79 -9.20
C GLU A 23 -13.31 10.06 -9.14
N PHE A 24 -12.80 10.86 -10.06
CA PHE A 24 -11.41 11.26 -10.09
C PHE A 24 -11.02 12.03 -8.82
N ARG A 25 -11.85 12.95 -8.34
CA ARG A 25 -11.61 13.65 -7.07
C ARG A 25 -11.54 12.69 -5.88
N LYS A 26 -12.44 11.69 -5.81
CA LYS A 26 -12.41 10.66 -4.77
C LYS A 26 -11.13 9.85 -4.82
N LEU A 27 -10.68 9.48 -6.03
CA LEU A 27 -9.41 8.78 -6.22
C LEU A 27 -8.23 9.62 -5.73
N VAL A 28 -8.14 10.87 -6.15
CA VAL A 28 -7.08 11.81 -5.75
C VAL A 28 -7.00 11.96 -4.22
N LEU A 29 -8.14 12.09 -3.56
CA LEU A 29 -8.20 12.15 -2.09
C LEU A 29 -7.74 10.84 -1.44
N SER A 30 -8.09 9.69 -2.01
CA SER A 30 -7.68 8.37 -1.49
C SER A 30 -6.18 8.12 -1.65
N GLU A 31 -5.56 8.66 -2.70
CA GLU A 31 -4.12 8.58 -2.93
C GLU A 31 -3.30 9.57 -2.08
N GLY A 32 -3.98 10.40 -1.27
CA GLY A 32 -3.32 11.37 -0.39
C GLY A 32 -2.67 12.50 -1.17
N GLU A 33 -3.48 13.20 -1.97
CA GLU A 33 -3.08 14.37 -2.76
C GLU A 33 -2.15 15.30 -1.98
N ASN A 34 -1.04 15.70 -2.62
CA ASN A 34 0.01 16.57 -2.07
C ASN A 34 0.71 16.07 -0.78
N HIS A 35 0.33 14.89 -0.26
CA HIS A 35 0.99 14.28 0.89
C HIS A 35 1.78 13.02 0.54
N ALA A 36 1.34 12.29 -0.48
CA ALA A 36 1.97 11.05 -0.91
C ALA A 36 2.31 11.07 -2.40
N TYR A 37 1.38 11.55 -3.24
CA TYR A 37 1.50 11.55 -4.69
C TYR A 37 1.20 12.93 -5.27
N ARG A 38 1.78 13.19 -6.45
CA ARG A 38 1.41 14.28 -7.35
C ARG A 38 0.82 13.70 -8.63
N GLN A 39 -0.10 14.43 -9.23
CA GLN A 39 -0.63 14.12 -10.54
C GLN A 39 0.39 14.54 -11.61
N VAL A 40 0.62 13.67 -12.60
CA VAL A 40 1.47 13.94 -13.75
C VAL A 40 0.71 13.62 -15.03
N GLU A 41 0.80 14.50 -16.03
CA GLU A 41 0.29 14.20 -17.34
C GLU A 41 1.30 13.32 -18.09
N VAL A 42 0.81 12.23 -18.66
CA VAL A 42 1.60 11.27 -19.44
C VAL A 42 0.96 11.04 -20.78
N GLU A 43 1.77 10.82 -21.80
CA GLU A 43 1.30 10.29 -23.09
C GLU A 43 1.26 8.77 -23.01
N VAL A 44 0.13 8.17 -23.32
CA VAL A 44 -0.06 6.73 -23.34
C VAL A 44 -0.42 6.28 -24.75
N GLU A 45 0.10 5.13 -25.15
CA GLU A 45 -0.23 4.48 -26.41
C GLU A 45 -0.98 3.19 -26.13
N THR A 46 -2.14 3.03 -26.76
CA THR A 46 -2.91 1.79 -26.67
C THR A 46 -2.27 0.70 -27.52
N TYR A 47 -2.59 -0.56 -27.27
CA TYR A 47 -2.14 -1.69 -28.12
C TYR A 47 -2.63 -1.60 -29.59
N GLN A 48 -3.58 -0.71 -29.88
CA GLN A 48 -4.03 -0.40 -31.25
C GLN A 48 -3.25 0.78 -31.88
N GLY A 49 -2.22 1.31 -31.22
CA GLY A 49 -1.40 2.40 -31.71
C GLY A 49 -2.03 3.80 -31.54
N THR A 50 -3.12 3.93 -30.80
CA THR A 50 -3.74 5.24 -30.53
C THR A 50 -3.04 5.93 -29.37
N LYS A 51 -2.51 7.14 -29.62
CA LYS A 51 -1.89 7.98 -28.62
C LYS A 51 -2.90 8.91 -27.98
N GLN A 52 -2.83 9.06 -26.67
CA GLN A 52 -3.69 9.98 -25.92
C GLN A 52 -3.03 10.41 -24.61
N LYS A 53 -3.48 11.55 -24.10
CA LYS A 53 -3.04 12.05 -22.80
C LYS A 53 -3.84 11.40 -21.67
N ALA A 54 -3.16 11.09 -20.60
CA ALA A 54 -3.74 10.55 -19.39
C ALA A 54 -3.11 11.21 -18.15
N LEU A 55 -3.77 11.08 -17.01
CA LEU A 55 -3.22 11.45 -15.71
C LEU A 55 -2.74 10.19 -14.99
N ALA A 56 -1.55 10.25 -14.45
CA ALA A 56 -0.97 9.22 -13.60
C ALA A 56 -0.54 9.83 -12.25
N PHE A 57 -0.24 8.98 -11.29
CA PHE A 57 0.27 9.39 -9.99
C PHE A 57 1.77 9.09 -9.90
N SER A 58 2.56 10.09 -9.55
CA SER A 58 3.98 9.97 -9.25
C SER A 58 4.21 10.23 -7.76
N ALA A 59 5.04 9.44 -7.12
CA ALA A 59 5.38 9.64 -5.70
C ALA A 59 6.11 10.98 -5.51
N LEU A 60 5.81 11.69 -4.42
CA LEU A 60 6.57 12.87 -4.04
C LEU A 60 8.02 12.49 -3.69
N ASP A 61 8.99 13.32 -4.05
CA ASP A 61 10.41 13.05 -3.80
C ASP A 61 10.70 12.82 -2.31
N SER A 62 9.97 13.52 -1.42
CA SER A 62 10.04 13.30 0.02
C SER A 62 9.54 11.91 0.49
N ARG A 63 8.91 11.14 -0.39
CA ARG A 63 8.36 9.80 -0.13
C ARG A 63 9.11 8.70 -0.86
N LYS A 64 9.99 9.05 -1.79
CA LYS A 64 10.84 8.08 -2.47
C LYS A 64 11.85 7.52 -1.47
N MET A 65 12.14 6.24 -1.62
CA MET A 65 13.23 5.60 -0.88
C MET A 65 14.55 5.82 -1.64
N PRO A 66 15.67 5.93 -0.92
CA PRO A 66 16.98 6.07 -1.56
C PRO A 66 17.35 4.89 -2.47
N GLU A 67 16.81 3.73 -2.17
CA GLU A 67 17.02 2.48 -2.93
C GLU A 67 15.67 1.83 -3.20
N ASP A 68 15.51 1.34 -4.42
CA ASP A 68 14.36 0.52 -4.78
C ASP A 68 14.44 -0.84 -4.09
N LYS A 69 13.37 -1.19 -3.41
CA LYS A 69 13.25 -2.50 -2.77
C LYS A 69 12.24 -3.35 -3.52
N PRO A 70 12.51 -4.66 -3.67
CA PRO A 70 11.55 -5.56 -4.26
C PRO A 70 10.17 -5.42 -3.61
N PRO A 71 9.08 -5.52 -4.37
CA PRO A 71 7.74 -5.50 -3.83
C PRO A 71 7.50 -6.73 -2.94
N THR A 72 6.52 -6.65 -2.03
CA THR A 72 6.09 -7.85 -1.30
C THR A 72 5.39 -8.81 -2.24
N LEU A 73 5.49 -10.13 -2.01
CA LEU A 73 4.83 -11.16 -2.81
C LEU A 73 3.33 -10.85 -2.98
N ARG A 74 2.63 -10.53 -1.89
CA ARG A 74 1.20 -10.20 -1.94
C ARG A 74 0.88 -9.05 -2.91
N TYR A 75 1.69 -8.00 -2.90
CA TYR A 75 1.48 -6.86 -3.80
C TYR A 75 1.76 -7.25 -5.25
N LEU A 76 2.83 -8.00 -5.48
CA LEU A 76 3.19 -8.47 -6.82
C LEU A 76 2.13 -9.42 -7.40
N GLU A 77 1.55 -10.31 -6.57
CA GLU A 77 0.45 -11.19 -6.99
C GLU A 77 -0.83 -10.42 -7.36
N LEU A 78 -1.14 -9.32 -6.68
CA LEU A 78 -2.24 -8.44 -7.08
C LEU A 78 -1.99 -7.82 -8.46
N ILE A 79 -0.78 -7.35 -8.73
CA ILE A 79 -0.39 -6.79 -10.05
C ILE A 79 -0.47 -7.88 -11.12
N ARG A 80 0.13 -9.05 -10.91
CA ARG A 80 0.12 -10.19 -11.83
C ARG A 80 -1.31 -10.63 -12.17
N THR A 81 -2.14 -10.78 -11.15
CA THR A 81 -3.56 -11.14 -11.33
C THR A 81 -4.30 -10.06 -12.11
N GLY A 82 -4.13 -8.82 -11.76
CA GLY A 82 -4.73 -7.68 -12.49
C GLY A 82 -4.28 -7.61 -13.94
N ALA A 83 -2.99 -7.80 -14.22
CA ALA A 83 -2.44 -7.82 -15.56
C ALA A 83 -3.07 -8.92 -16.43
N ARG A 84 -3.19 -10.15 -15.89
CA ARG A 84 -3.83 -11.27 -16.60
C ARG A 84 -5.32 -11.02 -16.84
N LEU A 85 -6.06 -10.57 -15.82
CA LEU A 85 -7.49 -10.28 -15.91
C LEU A 85 -7.80 -9.16 -16.92
N ARG A 86 -6.88 -8.22 -17.08
CA ARG A 86 -7.05 -7.08 -18.01
C ARG A 86 -6.43 -7.32 -19.37
N GLY A 87 -5.86 -8.50 -19.62
CA GLY A 87 -5.30 -8.87 -20.91
C GLY A 87 -4.11 -8.03 -21.33
N LEU A 88 -3.22 -7.70 -20.39
CA LEU A 88 -1.96 -7.04 -20.75
C LEU A 88 -1.10 -7.95 -21.62
N ALA A 89 -0.16 -7.37 -22.37
CA ALA A 89 0.69 -8.11 -23.30
C ALA A 89 1.41 -9.29 -22.62
N PRO A 90 1.47 -10.47 -23.26
CA PRO A 90 2.03 -11.68 -22.64
C PRO A 90 3.50 -11.55 -22.24
N ASP A 91 4.30 -10.83 -23.01
CA ASP A 91 5.70 -10.54 -22.71
C ASP A 91 5.85 -9.67 -21.46
N TYR A 92 4.97 -8.67 -21.28
CA TYR A 92 4.92 -7.87 -20.07
C TYR A 92 4.49 -8.70 -18.86
N ILE A 93 3.51 -9.59 -19.01
CA ILE A 93 3.11 -10.52 -17.94
C ILE A 93 4.29 -11.42 -17.56
N SER A 94 5.03 -11.94 -18.52
CA SER A 94 6.23 -12.75 -18.29
C SER A 94 7.31 -11.96 -17.54
N ARG A 95 7.49 -10.67 -17.88
CA ARG A 95 8.38 -9.75 -17.14
C ARG A 95 7.92 -9.57 -15.70
N LEU A 96 6.62 -9.39 -15.45
CA LEU A 96 6.08 -9.30 -14.09
C LEU A 96 6.28 -10.59 -13.29
N ASP A 97 6.18 -11.75 -13.95
CA ASP A 97 6.37 -13.06 -13.31
C ASP A 97 7.84 -13.30 -12.92
N SER A 98 8.79 -12.71 -13.64
CA SER A 98 10.22 -12.80 -13.35
C SER A 98 10.72 -11.82 -12.27
N LEU A 99 9.90 -10.86 -11.85
CA LEU A 99 10.31 -9.89 -10.84
C LEU A 99 10.57 -10.55 -9.49
N GLU A 100 11.70 -10.19 -8.90
CA GLU A 100 12.02 -10.54 -7.52
C GLU A 100 11.01 -9.93 -6.55
N HIS A 101 10.79 -10.62 -5.45
CA HIS A 101 9.89 -10.15 -4.40
C HIS A 101 10.52 -10.35 -3.03
N PHE A 102 10.05 -9.55 -2.10
CA PHE A 102 10.43 -9.66 -0.70
C PHE A 102 9.40 -10.50 0.05
N GLU A 103 9.86 -11.57 0.67
CA GLU A 103 9.05 -12.35 1.59
C GLU A 103 9.25 -11.86 3.03
N LYS A 104 8.16 -11.45 3.64
CA LYS A 104 8.19 -11.14 5.07
C LYS A 104 8.29 -12.46 5.84
N GLY A 105 9.19 -12.52 6.81
CA GLY A 105 9.24 -13.66 7.73
C GLY A 105 7.87 -13.84 8.43
N PRO A 106 7.57 -15.08 8.89
CA PRO A 106 6.25 -15.43 9.43
C PRO A 106 5.82 -14.54 10.60
N LEU A 107 6.74 -14.15 11.47
CA LEU A 107 6.46 -13.22 12.57
C LEU A 107 6.09 -11.82 12.06
N THR A 108 6.78 -11.32 11.04
CA THR A 108 6.49 -10.01 10.45
C THR A 108 5.14 -10.02 9.71
N GLN A 109 4.78 -11.14 9.09
CA GLN A 109 3.47 -11.32 8.48
C GLN A 109 2.36 -11.28 9.55
N LEU A 110 2.52 -12.05 10.63
CA LEU A 110 1.56 -12.06 11.74
C LEU A 110 1.35 -10.67 12.32
N ILE A 111 2.43 -9.96 12.64
CA ILE A 111 2.37 -8.58 13.15
C ILE A 111 1.67 -7.66 12.14
N SER A 112 1.96 -7.78 10.85
CA SER A 112 1.32 -6.97 9.82
C SER A 112 -0.18 -7.21 9.73
N HIS A 113 -0.65 -8.47 9.86
CA HIS A 113 -2.06 -8.80 9.88
C HIS A 113 -2.75 -8.23 11.13
N LEU A 114 -2.16 -8.42 12.30
CA LEU A 114 -2.70 -7.87 13.55
C LEU A 114 -2.81 -6.34 13.53
N LEU A 115 -1.82 -5.64 12.98
CA LEU A 115 -1.86 -4.19 12.82
C LEU A 115 -2.95 -3.75 11.82
N PHE A 116 -3.13 -4.51 10.74
CA PHE A 116 -4.18 -4.25 9.77
C PHE A 116 -5.56 -4.44 10.38
N ASP A 117 -5.80 -5.55 11.09
CA ASP A 117 -7.06 -5.84 11.78
C ASP A 117 -7.38 -4.78 12.83
N MET A 118 -6.38 -4.34 13.58
CA MET A 118 -6.51 -3.23 14.53
C MET A 118 -6.93 -1.92 13.83
N MET A 119 -6.33 -1.61 12.69
CA MET A 119 -6.68 -0.42 11.92
C MET A 119 -8.12 -0.50 11.40
N MET A 120 -8.52 -1.63 10.85
CA MET A 120 -9.88 -1.88 10.38
C MET A 120 -10.90 -1.80 11.51
N PHE A 121 -10.57 -2.35 12.68
CA PHE A 121 -11.42 -2.27 13.87
C PHE A 121 -11.65 -0.82 14.33
N PHE A 122 -10.60 -0.04 14.51
CA PHE A 122 -10.76 1.37 14.90
C PHE A 122 -11.47 2.21 13.83
N GLY A 123 -11.32 1.84 12.55
CA GLY A 123 -12.10 2.41 11.46
C GLY A 123 -13.59 2.10 11.60
N SER A 124 -13.96 0.86 11.87
CA SER A 124 -15.35 0.40 11.97
C SER A 124 -16.14 1.02 13.15
N ILE A 125 -15.45 1.33 14.24
CA ILE A 125 -16.05 2.03 15.39
C ILE A 125 -15.99 3.55 15.29
N GLY A 126 -15.61 4.10 14.13
CA GLY A 126 -15.53 5.54 13.89
C GLY A 126 -14.40 6.28 14.64
N LYS A 127 -13.38 5.56 15.08
CA LYS A 127 -12.22 6.12 15.80
C LYS A 127 -10.87 5.86 15.12
N PRO A 128 -10.72 6.14 13.82
CA PRO A 128 -9.46 5.88 13.09
C PRO A 128 -8.27 6.67 13.66
N GLN A 129 -8.53 7.77 14.38
CA GLN A 129 -7.50 8.60 15.01
C GLN A 129 -6.68 7.83 16.05
N ILE A 130 -7.26 6.80 16.69
CA ILE A 130 -6.54 5.98 17.68
C ILE A 130 -5.43 5.19 16.97
N ALA A 131 -5.77 4.53 15.87
CA ALA A 131 -4.78 3.82 15.07
C ALA A 131 -3.69 4.76 14.54
N SER A 132 -4.07 5.93 14.00
CA SER A 132 -3.09 6.89 13.46
C SER A 132 -2.17 7.47 14.53
N ARG A 133 -2.66 7.70 15.76
CA ARG A 133 -1.83 8.13 16.90
C ARG A 133 -0.84 7.03 17.29
N LEU A 134 -1.30 5.78 17.39
CA LEU A 134 -0.45 4.63 17.71
C LEU A 134 0.68 4.47 16.69
N PHE A 135 0.36 4.49 15.39
CA PHE A 135 1.38 4.42 14.33
C PHE A 135 2.37 5.57 14.37
N ARG A 136 1.92 6.77 14.70
CA ARG A 136 2.79 7.94 14.85
C ARG A 136 3.76 7.76 16.01
N THR A 137 3.27 7.25 17.15
CA THR A 137 4.10 6.98 18.32
C THR A 137 5.15 5.91 18.03
N LEU A 138 4.76 4.81 17.38
CA LEU A 138 5.70 3.75 16.97
C LEU A 138 6.79 4.29 16.03
N ARG A 139 6.40 5.08 15.04
CA ARG A 139 7.37 5.71 14.12
C ARG A 139 8.31 6.67 14.84
N TRP A 140 7.80 7.42 15.83
CA TRP A 140 8.63 8.31 16.64
C TRP A 140 9.64 7.53 17.47
N ILE A 141 9.26 6.40 18.08
CA ILE A 141 10.16 5.50 18.81
C ILE A 141 11.25 4.96 17.87
N ASP A 142 10.88 4.48 16.69
CA ASP A 142 11.84 3.93 15.73
C ASP A 142 12.84 4.99 15.23
N GLY A 143 12.39 6.23 15.02
CA GLY A 143 13.23 7.36 14.64
C GLY A 143 14.03 8.01 15.78
N SER A 144 13.83 7.61 17.03
CA SER A 144 14.50 8.18 18.19
C SER A 144 15.95 7.69 18.34
N PHE A 145 16.75 8.40 19.16
CA PHE A 145 18.12 8.00 19.50
C PHE A 145 18.20 6.89 20.57
N PHE A 146 17.10 6.28 20.95
CA PHE A 146 17.10 5.20 21.94
C PHE A 146 17.87 3.97 21.44
N PRO A 147 18.54 3.22 22.34
CA PRO A 147 19.14 1.93 22.01
C PRO A 147 18.11 0.94 21.46
N GLY A 148 18.51 0.07 20.53
CA GLY A 148 17.61 -0.87 19.87
C GLY A 148 16.82 -1.76 20.84
N SER A 149 17.43 -2.19 21.95
CA SER A 149 16.77 -2.95 23.01
C SER A 149 15.62 -2.16 23.69
N LEU A 150 15.82 -0.88 23.91
CA LEU A 150 14.80 -0.01 24.51
C LEU A 150 13.68 0.29 23.51
N LYS A 151 14.00 0.50 22.24
CA LYS A 151 12.99 0.64 21.18
C LYS A 151 12.10 -0.60 21.09
N TRP A 152 12.69 -1.77 21.11
CA TRP A 152 11.98 -3.05 21.09
C TRP A 152 11.04 -3.19 22.29
N LEU A 153 11.53 -2.88 23.51
CA LEU A 153 10.73 -2.93 24.73
C LEU A 153 9.54 -1.95 24.69
N LEU A 154 9.77 -0.70 24.27
CA LEU A 154 8.74 0.32 24.15
C LEU A 154 7.68 -0.06 23.10
N ASN A 155 8.11 -0.58 21.96
CA ASN A 155 7.20 -1.04 20.90
C ASN A 155 6.32 -2.18 21.39
N ILE A 156 6.87 -3.18 22.09
CA ILE A 156 6.10 -4.28 22.67
C ILE A 156 5.11 -3.74 23.72
N THR A 157 5.55 -2.90 24.63
CA THR A 157 4.69 -2.39 25.70
C THR A 157 3.50 -1.61 25.15
N ILE A 158 3.69 -0.86 24.06
CA ILE A 158 2.62 -0.08 23.42
C ILE A 158 1.73 -0.96 22.54
N LEU A 159 2.30 -1.91 21.80
CA LEU A 159 1.56 -2.76 20.87
C LEU A 159 0.76 -3.86 21.57
N THR A 160 1.30 -4.47 22.63
CA THR A 160 0.69 -5.62 23.27
C THR A 160 -0.75 -5.36 23.74
N PRO A 161 -1.08 -4.28 24.45
CA PRO A 161 -2.47 -4.01 24.84
C PRO A 161 -3.40 -3.79 23.65
N ALA A 162 -2.92 -3.12 22.60
CA ALA A 162 -3.70 -2.87 21.39
C ALA A 162 -3.97 -4.15 20.61
N LEU A 163 -2.98 -5.04 20.53
CA LEU A 163 -3.10 -6.34 19.86
C LEU A 163 -4.03 -7.30 20.64
N ILE A 164 -3.93 -7.33 21.95
CA ILE A 164 -4.84 -8.12 22.81
C ILE A 164 -6.28 -7.66 22.63
N LEU A 165 -6.51 -6.34 22.65
CA LEU A 165 -7.84 -5.78 22.43
C LEU A 165 -8.38 -6.13 21.04
N ALA A 166 -7.56 -5.99 20.01
CA ALA A 166 -7.94 -6.35 18.64
C ALA A 166 -8.28 -7.86 18.50
N ALA A 167 -7.50 -8.74 19.12
CA ALA A 167 -7.75 -10.18 19.13
C ALA A 167 -9.06 -10.56 19.83
N ILE A 168 -9.33 -9.97 21.00
CA ILE A 168 -10.58 -10.19 21.76
C ILE A 168 -11.80 -9.75 20.94
N LEU A 169 -11.69 -8.63 20.25
CA LEU A 169 -12.80 -8.06 19.47
C LEU A 169 -13.03 -8.80 18.16
N SER A 170 -11.96 -9.29 17.52
CA SER A 170 -12.05 -10.16 16.34
C SER A 170 -12.76 -11.47 16.70
N LEU A 171 -12.40 -12.11 17.80
CA LEU A 171 -13.08 -13.30 18.31
C LEU A 171 -14.59 -13.06 18.59
N ARG A 172 -14.94 -11.93 19.20
CA ARG A 172 -16.36 -11.57 19.43
C ARG A 172 -17.12 -11.36 18.12
N HIS A 173 -16.47 -10.84 17.08
CA HIS A 173 -17.11 -10.64 15.78
C HIS A 173 -17.37 -11.99 15.07
N GLN A 174 -16.44 -12.94 15.18
CA GLN A 174 -16.59 -14.28 14.61
C GLN A 174 -17.67 -15.13 15.32
N LEU A 175 -17.89 -14.89 16.61
CA LEU A 175 -18.86 -15.60 17.43
C LEU A 175 -20.28 -14.99 17.41
N ARG A 176 -20.51 -13.88 16.68
CA ARG A 176 -21.88 -13.38 16.48
C ARG A 176 -22.64 -14.31 15.56
N PRO A 177 -23.81 -14.86 16.00
CA PRO A 177 -24.65 -15.66 15.13
C PRO A 177 -25.05 -14.81 13.92
N LYS A 178 -24.90 -15.38 12.73
CA LYS A 178 -25.44 -14.81 11.51
C LYS A 178 -26.97 -14.88 11.63
N SER A 179 -27.59 -13.77 11.97
CA SER A 179 -29.04 -13.57 11.91
C SER A 179 -29.50 -13.43 10.47
#